data_a799f112d3e54b773d76ac624410fad8
#
_entry.id   a799f112d3e54b773d76ac624410fad8
#
_cell.length_a   1.000
_cell.length_b   1.000
_cell.length_c   1.000
_cell.angle_alpha   90.00
_cell.angle_beta   90.00
_cell.angle_gamma   90.00
#
_symmetry.space_group_name_H-M   'P 1'
#
loop_
_entity.id
_entity.type
_entity.pdbx_description
1 polymer ?
#
loop_
_entity_poly.entity_id
_entity_poly.type
_entity_poly.pdbx_seq_one_letter_code
_entity_poly.pdbx_strand_id
1 'polypeptide(L)'
;MGYKLPNGGTFQHAATYAAALAFATISNATEAVATVVGGTLAAGDIVLLTSGWSKLDSKVVRVKAATAIAITLEGIDTSDTQIFPAGSGGGTMRKVLTWVQIPQISDVAFSGGEQNYLDVVFLEDDQGKQIPTDKSAASMVLTIADDPAQAFNGVLLKADAGKQIEAARLNLPGNDTLLYGTYTSFSKQPAVSRNNLLTRTVSLALQAEPTRYLTAAV
;
A
#
# COMPACT_ATOMS: atom_id res chain seq x y z
N MET A 1 27.72 -7.09 -1.57
CA MET A 1 26.69 -8.14 -1.48
C MET A 1 25.36 -7.47 -1.11
N GLY A 2 24.30 -7.69 -1.92
CA GLY A 2 23.03 -6.98 -1.77
C GLY A 2 21.95 -7.70 -0.95
N TYR A 3 22.28 -8.79 -0.24
CA TYR A 3 21.32 -9.53 0.57
C TYR A 3 21.17 -8.87 1.94
N LYS A 4 19.91 -8.66 2.37
CA LYS A 4 19.58 -8.09 3.68
C LYS A 4 18.72 -9.08 4.45
N LEU A 5 18.94 -9.19 5.75
CA LEU A 5 18.06 -9.92 6.65
C LEU A 5 16.96 -8.96 7.14
N PRO A 6 15.72 -9.44 7.34
CA PRO A 6 14.61 -8.60 7.80
C PRO A 6 14.70 -8.23 9.28
N ASN A 7 15.70 -8.72 10.00
CA ASN A 7 15.86 -8.51 11.43
C ASN A 7 15.96 -7.02 11.77
N GLY A 8 15.09 -6.55 12.66
CA GLY A 8 14.97 -5.13 12.99
C GLY A 8 14.00 -4.36 12.09
N GLY A 9 13.33 -5.03 11.16
CA GLY A 9 12.22 -4.45 10.41
C GLY A 9 11.06 -4.07 11.33
N THR A 10 10.32 -3.01 10.98
CA THR A 10 9.15 -2.54 11.73
C THR A 10 7.95 -2.42 10.82
N PHE A 11 6.81 -2.89 11.29
CA PHE A 11 5.53 -2.71 10.61
C PHE A 11 4.71 -1.64 11.30
N GLN A 12 4.13 -0.72 10.51
CA GLN A 12 3.35 0.39 11.04
C GLN A 12 2.05 0.55 10.24
N HIS A 13 0.99 0.89 10.95
CA HIS A 13 -0.31 1.19 10.38
C HIS A 13 -0.64 2.66 10.59
N ALA A 14 -1.28 3.28 9.61
CA ALA A 14 -1.72 4.67 9.73
C ALA A 14 -2.85 4.77 10.76
N ALA A 15 -2.75 5.75 11.65
CA ALA A 15 -3.76 5.97 12.70
C ALA A 15 -4.62 7.20 12.44
N THR A 16 -4.04 8.26 11.86
CA THR A 16 -4.76 9.48 11.54
C THR A 16 -4.31 10.06 10.20
N TYR A 17 -5.24 10.74 9.55
CA TYR A 17 -5.02 11.39 8.26
C TYR A 17 -5.37 12.89 8.35
N ALA A 18 -4.71 13.69 7.52
CA ALA A 18 -5.14 15.04 7.23
C ALA A 18 -6.43 15.02 6.39
N ALA A 19 -7.08 16.18 6.31
CA ALA A 19 -8.19 16.37 5.37
C ALA A 19 -7.76 16.01 3.93
N ALA A 20 -8.68 15.48 3.15
CA ALA A 20 -8.42 15.13 1.77
C ALA A 20 -8.12 16.39 0.95
N LEU A 21 -6.99 16.39 0.25
CA LEU A 21 -6.59 17.42 -0.71
C LEU A 21 -6.98 16.95 -2.10
N ALA A 22 -7.88 17.66 -2.76
CA ALA A 22 -8.29 17.33 -4.12
C ALA A 22 -7.22 17.79 -5.13
N PHE A 23 -7.00 16.98 -6.16
CA PHE A 23 -6.25 17.34 -7.35
C PHE A 23 -7.11 17.15 -8.60
N ALA A 24 -7.16 18.19 -9.43
CA ALA A 24 -8.01 18.20 -10.61
C ALA A 24 -7.40 17.37 -11.75
N THR A 25 -6.09 17.44 -11.88
CA THR A 25 -5.34 16.79 -12.95
C THR A 25 -4.05 16.21 -12.41
N ILE A 26 -3.54 15.21 -13.12
CA ILE A 26 -2.22 14.64 -12.93
C ILE A 26 -1.54 14.51 -14.29
N SER A 27 -0.26 14.82 -14.36
CA SER A 27 0.49 14.80 -15.61
C SER A 27 0.80 13.36 -16.06
N ASN A 28 0.89 13.16 -17.38
CA ASN A 28 1.48 11.97 -17.98
C ASN A 28 2.99 12.19 -18.12
N ALA A 29 3.76 11.74 -17.12
CA ALA A 29 5.21 11.95 -17.05
C ALA A 29 5.88 10.81 -16.28
N THR A 30 7.18 10.65 -16.43
CA THR A 30 8.00 9.66 -15.70
C THR A 30 8.01 9.87 -14.20
N GLU A 31 7.72 11.09 -13.74
CA GLU A 31 7.33 11.42 -12.38
C GLU A 31 6.05 12.25 -12.43
N ALA A 32 4.97 11.63 -12.02
CA ALA A 32 3.65 12.24 -12.06
C ALA A 32 3.55 13.47 -11.18
N VAL A 33 3.00 14.56 -11.71
CA VAL A 33 2.74 15.81 -11.00
C VAL A 33 1.24 16.03 -10.90
N ALA A 34 0.71 16.05 -9.68
CA ALA A 34 -0.68 16.38 -9.41
C ALA A 34 -0.85 17.89 -9.24
N THR A 35 -1.84 18.48 -9.93
CA THR A 35 -2.20 19.89 -9.79
C THR A 35 -3.22 20.05 -8.68
N VAL A 36 -2.88 20.82 -7.65
CA VAL A 36 -3.69 21.06 -6.44
C VAL A 36 -3.96 22.54 -6.25
N VAL A 37 -4.88 22.86 -5.33
CA VAL A 37 -5.14 24.22 -4.88
C VAL A 37 -4.93 24.29 -3.38
N GLY A 38 -4.01 25.15 -2.92
CA GLY A 38 -3.75 25.33 -1.49
C GLY A 38 -3.10 24.13 -0.82
N GLY A 39 -2.22 23.43 -1.53
CA GLY A 39 -1.50 22.28 -0.99
C GLY A 39 -0.59 22.66 0.18
N THR A 40 -0.65 21.86 1.28
CA THR A 40 0.17 22.02 2.49
C THR A 40 1.11 20.82 2.71
N LEU A 41 1.34 20.03 1.65
CA LEU A 41 2.24 18.90 1.71
C LEU A 41 3.70 19.34 1.61
N ALA A 42 4.59 18.52 2.14
CA ALA A 42 6.04 18.70 2.07
C ALA A 42 6.70 17.47 1.44
N ALA A 43 7.94 17.65 0.96
CA ALA A 43 8.76 16.53 0.53
C ALA A 43 8.93 15.50 1.66
N GLY A 44 8.85 14.22 1.33
CA GLY A 44 8.90 13.12 2.29
C GLY A 44 7.54 12.73 2.91
N ASP A 45 6.49 13.52 2.73
CA ASP A 45 5.15 13.15 3.20
C ASP A 45 4.65 11.90 2.50
N ILE A 46 3.97 11.04 3.26
CA ILE A 46 3.32 9.85 2.71
C ILE A 46 1.83 10.12 2.56
N VAL A 47 1.31 9.87 1.37
CA VAL A 47 -0.07 10.13 1.00
C VAL A 47 -0.75 8.88 0.46
N LEU A 48 -2.00 8.69 0.83
CA LEU A 48 -2.90 7.71 0.23
C LEU A 48 -3.68 8.40 -0.88
N LEU A 49 -3.62 7.86 -2.07
CA LEU A 49 -4.27 8.38 -3.26
C LEU A 49 -5.64 7.74 -3.49
N THR A 50 -6.57 8.53 -3.98
CA THR A 50 -7.78 8.08 -4.69
C THR A 50 -7.75 8.74 -6.05
N SER A 51 -7.82 7.99 -7.14
CA SER A 51 -7.66 8.51 -8.50
C SER A 51 -8.64 7.87 -9.47
N GLY A 52 -9.01 8.59 -10.51
CA GLY A 52 -9.75 8.04 -11.63
C GLY A 52 -8.96 7.00 -12.46
N TRP A 53 -7.66 6.93 -12.30
CA TRP A 53 -6.82 5.89 -12.89
C TRP A 53 -6.70 4.68 -11.96
N SER A 54 -7.22 3.53 -12.39
CA SER A 54 -7.24 2.30 -11.59
C SER A 54 -5.87 1.83 -11.10
N LYS A 55 -4.80 2.09 -11.86
CA LYS A 55 -3.41 1.75 -11.48
C LYS A 55 -2.83 2.68 -10.40
N LEU A 56 -3.44 3.85 -10.20
CA LEU A 56 -3.01 4.84 -9.22
C LEU A 56 -3.97 4.91 -8.01
N ASP A 57 -5.19 4.44 -8.19
CA ASP A 57 -6.19 4.41 -7.12
C ASP A 57 -5.74 3.51 -5.97
N SER A 58 -6.03 3.95 -4.75
CA SER A 58 -5.68 3.23 -3.50
C SER A 58 -4.18 3.05 -3.25
N LYS A 59 -3.32 3.68 -4.06
CA LYS A 59 -1.87 3.60 -3.93
C LYS A 59 -1.37 4.53 -2.82
N VAL A 60 -0.41 4.05 -2.06
CA VAL A 60 0.29 4.86 -1.05
C VAL A 60 1.64 5.24 -1.60
N VAL A 61 1.91 6.54 -1.65
CA VAL A 61 3.11 7.08 -2.29
C VAL A 61 3.79 8.13 -1.42
N ARG A 62 5.07 8.37 -1.68
CA ARG A 62 5.85 9.44 -1.06
C ARG A 62 5.86 10.67 -1.97
N VAL A 63 5.74 11.84 -1.36
CA VAL A 63 5.87 13.12 -2.05
C VAL A 63 7.36 13.42 -2.25
N LYS A 64 7.79 13.64 -3.49
CA LYS A 64 9.16 14.05 -3.83
C LYS A 64 9.37 15.54 -3.64
N ALA A 65 8.44 16.34 -4.15
CA ALA A 65 8.45 17.79 -4.04
C ALA A 65 7.01 18.30 -3.99
N ALA A 66 6.78 19.36 -3.25
CA ALA A 66 5.48 19.98 -3.13
C ALA A 66 5.57 21.50 -3.16
N THR A 67 4.61 22.13 -3.85
CA THR A 67 4.32 23.55 -3.82
C THR A 67 2.83 23.75 -3.52
N ALA A 68 2.39 24.97 -3.37
CA ALA A 68 0.97 25.28 -3.12
C ALA A 68 0.04 24.82 -4.27
N ILE A 69 0.57 24.59 -5.47
CA ILE A 69 -0.21 24.28 -6.68
C ILE A 69 0.19 22.97 -7.37
N ALA A 70 1.31 22.36 -7.01
CA ALA A 70 1.84 21.17 -7.67
C ALA A 70 2.52 20.23 -6.67
N ILE A 71 2.23 18.94 -6.78
CA ILE A 71 2.81 17.88 -5.95
C ILE A 71 3.38 16.79 -6.85
N THR A 72 4.69 16.58 -6.75
CA THR A 72 5.40 15.53 -7.50
C THR A 72 5.38 14.24 -6.68
N LEU A 73 4.88 13.16 -7.29
CA LEU A 73 4.82 11.83 -6.70
C LEU A 73 6.10 11.07 -7.03
N GLU A 74 6.82 10.64 -6.00
CA GLU A 74 8.13 10.00 -6.16
C GLU A 74 8.00 8.62 -6.82
N GLY A 75 8.74 8.41 -7.92
CA GLY A 75 8.84 7.12 -8.58
C GLY A 75 7.54 6.61 -9.23
N ILE A 76 6.57 7.50 -9.47
CA ILE A 76 5.31 7.16 -10.13
C ILE A 76 5.39 7.60 -11.60
N ASP A 77 5.53 6.62 -12.49
CA ASP A 77 5.52 6.82 -13.93
C ASP A 77 4.10 6.68 -14.49
N THR A 78 3.62 7.73 -15.13
CA THR A 78 2.31 7.81 -15.78
C THR A 78 2.44 8.20 -17.26
N SER A 79 3.61 8.02 -17.86
CA SER A 79 3.88 8.41 -19.26
C SER A 79 3.12 7.59 -20.28
N ASP A 80 2.75 6.34 -19.95
CA ASP A 80 1.94 5.48 -20.82
C ASP A 80 0.46 5.92 -20.80
N THR A 81 0.03 6.61 -21.85
CA THR A 81 -1.34 7.12 -21.99
C THR A 81 -2.38 6.04 -22.27
N GLN A 82 -1.99 4.82 -22.61
CA GLN A 82 -2.93 3.71 -22.74
C GLN A 82 -3.35 3.16 -21.37
N ILE A 83 -2.43 3.17 -20.41
CA ILE A 83 -2.70 2.81 -19.03
C ILE A 83 -3.27 4.00 -18.24
N PHE A 84 -2.78 5.21 -18.53
CA PHE A 84 -3.14 6.46 -17.87
C PHE A 84 -3.75 7.45 -18.88
N PRO A 85 -5.04 7.29 -19.27
CA PRO A 85 -5.67 8.16 -20.25
C PRO A 85 -5.67 9.62 -19.78
N ALA A 86 -5.24 10.53 -20.66
CA ALA A 86 -5.15 11.95 -20.34
C ALA A 86 -6.51 12.51 -19.87
N GLY A 87 -6.48 13.37 -18.86
CA GLY A 87 -7.66 14.07 -18.34
C GLY A 87 -8.54 13.28 -17.37
N SER A 88 -8.32 11.98 -17.15
CA SER A 88 -9.15 11.15 -16.27
C SER A 88 -8.50 10.79 -14.91
N GLY A 89 -7.29 11.30 -14.64
CA GLY A 89 -6.53 10.95 -13.43
C GLY A 89 -6.86 11.77 -12.18
N GLY A 90 -7.84 12.67 -12.22
CA GLY A 90 -8.22 13.48 -11.07
C GLY A 90 -8.66 12.67 -9.87
N GLY A 91 -8.55 13.26 -8.67
CA GLY A 91 -8.89 12.54 -7.44
C GLY A 91 -8.56 13.30 -6.16
N THR A 92 -8.22 12.56 -5.11
CA THR A 92 -7.85 13.13 -3.81
C THR A 92 -6.60 12.44 -3.25
N MET A 93 -5.88 13.16 -2.39
CA MET A 93 -4.79 12.59 -1.61
C MET A 93 -4.96 12.93 -0.13
N ARG A 94 -4.71 11.96 0.73
CA ARG A 94 -4.76 12.12 2.18
C ARG A 94 -3.38 11.86 2.76
N LYS A 95 -2.79 12.88 3.39
CA LYS A 95 -1.53 12.73 4.12
C LYS A 95 -1.74 11.90 5.37
N VAL A 96 -0.88 10.92 5.61
CA VAL A 96 -0.82 10.20 6.89
C VAL A 96 -0.12 11.10 7.91
N LEU A 97 -0.81 11.43 9.01
CA LEU A 97 -0.29 12.28 10.08
C LEU A 97 0.44 11.46 11.14
N THR A 98 -0.14 10.35 11.56
CA THR A 98 0.44 9.51 12.60
C THR A 98 0.48 8.06 12.19
N TRP A 99 1.58 7.41 12.55
CA TRP A 99 1.80 5.99 12.37
C TRP A 99 1.85 5.30 13.72
N VAL A 100 1.21 4.16 13.85
CA VAL A 100 1.31 3.31 15.04
C VAL A 100 2.04 2.03 14.65
N GLN A 101 3.09 1.73 15.40
CA GLN A 101 3.86 0.49 15.19
C GLN A 101 3.08 -0.70 15.74
N ILE A 102 3.10 -1.79 14.98
CA ILE A 102 2.66 -3.12 15.42
C ILE A 102 3.91 -3.87 15.85
N PRO A 103 4.17 -4.01 17.15
CA PRO A 103 5.33 -4.74 17.65
C PRO A 103 5.02 -6.23 17.76
N GLN A 104 6.03 -7.02 18.14
CA GLN A 104 5.89 -8.43 18.48
C GLN A 104 5.30 -9.29 17.34
N ILE A 105 5.66 -8.96 16.10
CA ILE A 105 5.29 -9.73 14.93
C ILE A 105 6.18 -10.97 14.89
N SER A 106 5.57 -12.15 14.91
CA SER A 106 6.29 -13.42 14.81
C SER A 106 6.43 -13.90 13.37
N ASP A 107 5.47 -13.52 12.50
CA ASP A 107 5.48 -13.92 11.09
C ASP A 107 4.74 -12.91 10.22
N VAL A 108 5.19 -12.82 8.95
CA VAL A 108 4.57 -12.02 7.89
C VAL A 108 4.44 -12.90 6.66
N ALA A 109 3.23 -13.34 6.36
CA ALA A 109 2.94 -14.16 5.19
C ALA A 109 2.27 -13.33 4.08
N PHE A 110 2.78 -13.45 2.86
CA PHE A 110 2.17 -12.87 1.66
C PHE A 110 1.53 -13.97 0.84
N SER A 111 0.37 -13.68 0.23
CA SER A 111 -0.30 -14.57 -0.70
C SER A 111 -1.01 -13.79 -1.80
N GLY A 112 -1.20 -14.41 -2.96
CA GLY A 112 -1.84 -13.80 -4.12
C GLY A 112 -0.90 -12.87 -4.90
N GLY A 113 -1.47 -12.10 -5.82
CA GLY A 113 -0.73 -11.25 -6.75
C GLY A 113 -0.17 -12.01 -7.95
N GLU A 114 -0.48 -13.28 -8.08
CA GLU A 114 -0.06 -14.12 -9.19
C GLU A 114 -0.84 -13.79 -10.46
N GLN A 115 -0.17 -13.90 -11.61
CA GLN A 115 -0.78 -13.68 -12.91
C GLN A 115 -1.66 -14.88 -13.29
N ASN A 116 -2.92 -14.63 -13.60
CA ASN A 116 -3.83 -15.62 -14.16
C ASN A 116 -3.67 -15.69 -15.68
N TYR A 117 -3.87 -16.88 -16.24
CA TYR A 117 -3.77 -17.14 -17.68
C TYR A 117 -5.03 -17.82 -18.18
N LEU A 118 -5.45 -17.45 -19.37
CA LEU A 118 -6.46 -18.15 -20.14
C LEU A 118 -5.75 -19.07 -21.15
N ASP A 119 -6.03 -20.36 -21.08
CA ASP A 119 -5.55 -21.32 -22.06
C ASP A 119 -6.40 -21.22 -23.33
N VAL A 120 -5.73 -21.05 -24.48
CA VAL A 120 -6.35 -20.97 -25.79
C VAL A 120 -5.73 -22.05 -26.71
N VAL A 121 -6.57 -22.90 -27.21
CA VAL A 121 -6.18 -23.96 -28.18
C VAL A 121 -7.20 -23.96 -29.31
N PHE A 122 -6.76 -23.72 -30.53
CA PHE A 122 -7.58 -23.88 -31.72
C PHE A 122 -7.38 -25.29 -32.33
N LEU A 123 -8.34 -25.73 -33.12
CA LEU A 123 -8.32 -27.07 -33.68
C LEU A 123 -7.12 -27.34 -34.62
N GLU A 124 -6.59 -26.27 -35.21
CA GLU A 124 -5.40 -26.26 -36.07
C GLU A 124 -4.07 -26.10 -35.34
N ASP A 125 -4.09 -25.86 -34.01
CA ASP A 125 -2.88 -25.64 -33.20
C ASP A 125 -2.34 -26.99 -32.67
N ASP A 126 -1.07 -27.28 -32.92
CA ASP A 126 -0.35 -28.41 -32.33
C ASP A 126 0.14 -28.10 -30.89
N GLN A 127 0.10 -26.83 -30.48
CA GLN A 127 0.56 -26.36 -29.17
C GLN A 127 -0.41 -25.33 -28.58
N GLY A 128 -0.80 -25.56 -27.33
CA GLY A 128 -1.60 -24.61 -26.57
C GLY A 128 -0.87 -23.27 -26.32
N LYS A 129 -1.62 -22.18 -26.32
CA LYS A 129 -1.16 -20.82 -26.05
C LYS A 129 -1.81 -20.30 -24.77
N GLN A 130 -1.11 -19.45 -24.02
CA GLN A 130 -1.63 -18.82 -22.82
C GLN A 130 -1.70 -17.30 -23.00
N ILE A 131 -2.85 -16.72 -22.71
CA ILE A 131 -3.06 -15.28 -22.72
C ILE A 131 -3.13 -14.81 -21.27
N PRO A 132 -2.25 -13.88 -20.81
CA PRO A 132 -2.35 -13.32 -19.46
C PRO A 132 -3.64 -12.51 -19.31
N THR A 133 -4.35 -12.70 -18.20
CA THR A 133 -5.59 -12.00 -17.87
C THR A 133 -5.38 -11.02 -16.71
N ASP A 134 -5.98 -11.24 -15.57
CA ASP A 134 -5.88 -10.45 -14.36
C ASP A 134 -4.86 -11.05 -13.39
N LYS A 135 -4.48 -10.29 -12.36
CA LYS A 135 -3.72 -10.82 -11.21
C LYS A 135 -4.70 -11.20 -10.10
N SER A 136 -4.39 -12.29 -9.40
CA SER A 136 -5.15 -12.67 -8.21
C SER A 136 -5.05 -11.59 -7.13
N ALA A 137 -6.09 -11.48 -6.28
CA ALA A 137 -6.08 -10.53 -5.16
C ALA A 137 -4.92 -10.85 -4.21
N ALA A 138 -4.12 -9.83 -3.89
CA ALA A 138 -2.98 -9.98 -2.99
C ALA A 138 -3.40 -9.69 -1.55
N SER A 139 -2.84 -10.44 -0.62
CA SER A 139 -3.07 -10.25 0.82
C SER A 139 -1.79 -10.48 1.62
N MET A 140 -1.76 -9.89 2.78
CA MET A 140 -0.69 -10.06 3.76
C MET A 140 -1.32 -10.39 5.11
N VAL A 141 -0.78 -11.39 5.79
CA VAL A 141 -1.21 -11.80 7.12
C VAL A 141 -0.04 -11.62 8.09
N LEU A 142 -0.27 -10.84 9.13
CA LEU A 142 0.66 -10.68 10.24
C LEU A 142 0.20 -11.54 11.41
N THR A 143 1.09 -12.36 11.94
CA THR A 143 0.88 -13.06 13.21
C THR A 143 1.59 -12.28 14.31
N ILE A 144 0.84 -11.80 15.29
CA ILE A 144 1.32 -10.94 16.37
C ILE A 144 1.04 -11.58 17.73
N ALA A 145 1.88 -11.30 18.73
CA ALA A 145 1.59 -11.70 20.10
C ALA A 145 0.36 -10.95 20.63
N ASP A 146 -0.46 -11.65 21.42
CA ASP A 146 -1.64 -11.05 22.03
C ASP A 146 -1.26 -10.21 23.25
N ASP A 147 -1.16 -8.90 23.06
CA ASP A 147 -0.93 -7.92 24.13
C ASP A 147 -2.03 -6.85 24.09
N PRO A 148 -3.08 -6.98 24.91
CA PRO A 148 -4.21 -6.04 24.91
C PRO A 148 -3.86 -4.60 25.33
N ALA A 149 -2.72 -4.38 25.99
CA ALA A 149 -2.30 -3.07 26.45
C ALA A 149 -1.68 -2.18 25.36
N GLN A 150 -1.35 -2.77 24.22
CA GLN A 150 -0.67 -2.04 23.14
C GLN A 150 -1.60 -1.08 22.38
N ALA A 151 -1.05 0.08 22.02
CA ALA A 151 -1.79 1.15 21.34
C ALA A 151 -2.36 0.75 19.98
N PHE A 152 -1.71 -0.17 19.27
CA PHE A 152 -2.16 -0.61 17.95
C PHE A 152 -3.53 -1.30 17.97
N ASN A 153 -3.94 -1.91 19.10
CA ASN A 153 -5.23 -2.59 19.20
C ASN A 153 -6.41 -1.67 18.87
N GLY A 154 -6.41 -0.45 19.46
CA GLY A 154 -7.46 0.53 19.19
C GLY A 154 -7.49 1.00 17.73
N VAL A 155 -6.32 1.16 17.12
CA VAL A 155 -6.19 1.57 15.71
C VAL A 155 -6.71 0.46 14.79
N LEU A 156 -6.26 -0.78 14.97
CA LEU A 156 -6.68 -1.90 14.13
C LEU A 156 -8.17 -2.25 14.29
N LEU A 157 -8.72 -2.16 15.51
CA LEU A 157 -10.16 -2.36 15.72
C LEU A 157 -10.99 -1.28 15.02
N LYS A 158 -10.51 -0.02 15.01
CA LYS A 158 -11.16 1.06 14.30
C LYS A 158 -11.08 0.86 12.78
N ALA A 159 -9.93 0.44 12.27
CA ALA A 159 -9.73 0.13 10.86
C ALA A 159 -10.64 -1.01 10.38
N ASP A 160 -10.70 -2.10 11.14
CA ASP A 160 -11.59 -3.25 10.87
C ASP A 160 -13.07 -2.86 10.85
N ALA A 161 -13.50 -2.03 11.82
CA ALA A 161 -14.88 -1.55 11.87
C ALA A 161 -15.21 -0.53 10.77
N GLY A 162 -14.24 0.32 10.41
CA GLY A 162 -14.41 1.40 9.45
C GLY A 162 -14.47 0.94 8.00
N LYS A 163 -13.90 -0.22 7.68
CA LYS A 163 -13.85 -0.81 6.33
C LYS A 163 -13.41 0.21 5.26
N GLN A 164 -12.41 1.00 5.60
CA GLN A 164 -11.82 1.99 4.70
C GLN A 164 -10.42 1.53 4.28
N ILE A 165 -10.00 1.99 3.10
CA ILE A 165 -8.63 1.77 2.67
C ILE A 165 -7.71 2.64 3.52
N GLU A 166 -6.75 2.01 4.15
CA GLU A 166 -5.77 2.66 5.01
C GLU A 166 -4.34 2.32 4.59
N ALA A 167 -3.43 3.22 4.93
CA ALA A 167 -2.03 3.04 4.59
C ALA A 167 -1.33 2.18 5.66
N ALA A 168 -0.53 1.24 5.18
CA ALA A 168 0.40 0.49 6.01
C ALA A 168 1.81 0.62 5.44
N ARG A 169 2.83 0.51 6.28
CA ARG A 169 4.23 0.52 5.86
C ARG A 169 5.06 -0.53 6.58
N LEU A 170 5.94 -1.17 5.81
CA LEU A 170 6.98 -2.05 6.30
C LEU A 170 8.32 -1.36 6.11
N ASN A 171 9.00 -1.04 7.19
CA ASN A 171 10.36 -0.51 7.15
C ASN A 171 11.34 -1.67 7.34
N LEU A 172 12.24 -1.82 6.41
CA LEU A 172 13.30 -2.82 6.45
C LEU A 172 14.65 -2.15 6.76
N PRO A 173 15.64 -2.90 7.28
CA PRO A 173 16.97 -2.37 7.53
C PRO A 173 17.58 -1.75 6.27
N GLY A 174 18.26 -0.60 6.45
CA GLY A 174 18.93 0.13 5.37
C GLY A 174 18.02 1.11 4.61
N ASN A 175 17.08 1.72 5.30
CA ASN A 175 16.15 2.74 4.78
C ASN A 175 15.23 2.26 3.65
N ASP A 176 14.97 0.97 3.60
CA ASP A 176 14.07 0.37 2.63
C ASP A 176 12.65 0.38 3.20
N THR A 177 11.73 1.03 2.51
CA THR A 177 10.35 1.21 2.95
C THR A 177 9.39 0.72 1.87
N LEU A 178 8.48 -0.18 2.25
CA LEU A 178 7.37 -0.60 1.41
C LEU A 178 6.07 0.02 1.93
N LEU A 179 5.30 0.59 1.03
CA LEU A 179 4.02 1.23 1.33
C LEU A 179 2.88 0.44 0.69
N TYR A 180 1.80 0.26 1.44
CA TYR A 180 0.63 -0.53 1.06
C TYR A 180 -0.65 0.25 1.30
N GLY A 181 -1.59 0.19 0.35
CA GLY A 181 -2.98 0.59 0.55
C GLY A 181 -3.81 -0.67 0.81
N THR A 182 -4.43 -0.78 1.98
CA THR A 182 -5.03 -2.04 2.44
C THR A 182 -6.37 -1.84 3.10
N TYR A 183 -7.26 -2.83 2.95
CA TYR A 183 -8.31 -3.07 3.93
C TYR A 183 -7.75 -3.92 5.06
N THR A 184 -8.06 -3.53 6.28
CA THR A 184 -7.57 -4.20 7.49
C THR A 184 -8.68 -5.04 8.11
N SER A 185 -8.39 -6.29 8.43
CA SER A 185 -9.22 -7.14 9.28
C SER A 185 -8.40 -7.65 10.46
N PHE A 186 -8.93 -7.48 11.66
CA PHE A 186 -8.23 -7.80 12.89
C PHE A 186 -8.99 -8.84 13.72
N SER A 187 -8.37 -10.00 13.96
CA SER A 187 -8.97 -11.04 14.79
C SER A 187 -9.12 -10.56 16.23
N LYS A 188 -10.37 -10.59 16.75
CA LYS A 188 -10.67 -10.23 18.15
C LYS A 188 -10.36 -11.36 19.12
N GLN A 189 -10.26 -12.58 18.62
CA GLN A 189 -9.98 -13.74 19.46
C GLN A 189 -8.55 -14.21 19.26
N PRO A 190 -7.80 -14.45 20.34
CA PRO A 190 -6.48 -15.04 20.27
C PRO A 190 -6.56 -16.52 19.90
N ALA A 191 -5.55 -17.00 19.21
CA ALA A 191 -5.29 -18.41 19.04
C ALA A 191 -4.72 -18.96 20.37
N VAL A 192 -5.37 -19.99 20.91
CA VAL A 192 -4.98 -20.59 22.20
C VAL A 192 -4.47 -22.00 21.95
N SER A 193 -3.21 -22.24 22.28
CA SER A 193 -2.60 -23.56 22.22
C SER A 193 -1.72 -23.78 23.44
N ARG A 194 -1.79 -24.99 24.03
CA ARG A 194 -1.02 -25.31 25.22
C ARG A 194 0.48 -25.18 24.96
N ASN A 195 1.19 -24.51 25.86
CA ASN A 195 2.63 -24.26 25.83
C ASN A 195 3.09 -23.35 24.65
N ASN A 196 2.17 -22.66 23.99
CA ASN A 196 2.47 -21.68 22.96
C ASN A 196 2.04 -20.28 23.40
N LEU A 197 2.70 -19.28 22.82
CA LEU A 197 2.32 -17.88 23.00
C LEU A 197 0.90 -17.66 22.43
N LEU A 198 0.10 -16.88 23.12
CA LEU A 198 -1.16 -16.37 22.56
C LEU A 198 -0.87 -15.44 21.39
N THR A 199 -1.46 -15.72 20.26
CA THR A 199 -1.27 -14.90 19.04
C THR A 199 -2.60 -14.45 18.46
N ARG A 200 -2.58 -13.33 17.77
CA ARG A 200 -3.69 -12.84 16.93
C ARG A 200 -3.21 -12.58 15.53
N THR A 201 -4.13 -12.58 14.58
CA THR A 201 -3.86 -12.31 13.19
C THR A 201 -4.42 -10.95 12.76
N VAL A 202 -3.62 -10.22 11.97
CA VAL A 202 -4.03 -9.05 11.21
C VAL A 202 -3.97 -9.40 9.74
N SER A 203 -5.11 -9.42 9.08
CA SER A 203 -5.18 -9.68 7.64
C SER A 203 -5.34 -8.35 6.90
N LEU A 204 -4.47 -8.13 5.94
CA LEU A 204 -4.41 -6.92 5.13
C LEU A 204 -4.68 -7.31 3.67
N ALA A 205 -5.83 -6.93 3.14
CA ALA A 205 -6.15 -7.12 1.72
C ALA A 205 -5.60 -5.94 0.93
N LEU A 206 -4.62 -6.17 0.07
CA LEU A 206 -3.95 -5.13 -0.72
C LEU A 206 -4.88 -4.66 -1.83
N GLN A 207 -5.03 -3.34 -1.96
CA GLN A 207 -5.89 -2.72 -2.96
C GLN A 207 -5.11 -2.15 -4.16
N ALA A 208 -3.81 -1.97 -3.98
CA ALA A 208 -2.91 -1.52 -5.04
C ALA A 208 -1.57 -2.24 -4.93
N GLU A 209 -0.80 -2.24 -6.01
CA GLU A 209 0.57 -2.73 -6.00
C GLU A 209 1.41 -1.90 -4.99
N PRO A 210 2.24 -2.56 -4.16
CA PRO A 210 3.04 -1.87 -3.16
C PRO A 210 4.06 -0.94 -3.83
N THR A 211 4.32 0.19 -3.19
CA THR A 211 5.36 1.13 -3.61
C THR A 211 6.58 0.94 -2.73
N ARG A 212 7.76 0.78 -3.32
CA ARG A 212 9.01 0.55 -2.60
C ARG A 212 9.99 1.69 -2.80
N TYR A 213 10.53 2.19 -1.70
CA TYR A 213 11.55 3.23 -1.67
C TYR A 213 12.81 2.69 -1.00
N LEU A 214 13.95 2.73 -1.70
CA LEU A 214 15.24 2.19 -1.25
C LEU A 214 16.09 3.19 -0.48
N THR A 215 15.64 4.45 -0.43
CA THR A 215 16.35 5.55 0.24
C THR A 215 15.42 6.24 1.23
N ALA A 216 16.02 6.84 2.28
CA ALA A 216 15.27 7.75 3.14
C ALA A 216 14.64 8.89 2.30
N ALA A 217 13.56 9.49 2.82
CA ALA A 217 13.03 10.71 2.25
C ALA A 217 14.09 11.81 2.28
N VAL A 218 14.27 12.53 1.18
CA VAL A 218 15.20 13.66 1.07
C VAL A 218 14.58 14.89 1.72
#